data_a44030e6bc49939198e8df77ece090b0
#
_entry.id   a44030e6bc49939198e8df77ece090b0
#
_cell.length_a   1.000
_cell.length_b   1.000
_cell.length_c   1.000
_cell.angle_alpha   90.00
_cell.angle_beta   90.00
_cell.angle_gamma   90.00
#
_symmetry.space_group_name_H-M   'P 1'
#
loop_
_entity.id
_entity.type
_entity.pdbx_description
1 polymer ?
#
loop_
_entity_poly.entity_id
_entity_poly.type
_entity_poly.pdbx_seq_one_letter_code
_entity_poly.pdbx_strand_id
1 'polypeptide(L)'
;MNKFKVLVLNSDMDGVGYHRILSPYSCFNHPDIEVDIRLLMDSTLPLHDEGFLSQYKIIVFNKSIPFRTPEYKQNFMEMVKRQNIKIIFDLDDYWVLSNAHPNYKMWKEQNAQGVVEQQIREADAITTTTKFLAEKIAEFNPNVTVVPNSVNLKEQQWISDKKRTEKVRFLWGGGITHLVDLRLLKPAFEK
;
A
#
# COMPACT_ATOMS: atom_id res chain seq x y z
N MET A 1 -0.71 8.91 -30.40
CA MET A 1 -1.16 9.69 -29.23
C MET A 1 -0.17 9.44 -28.11
N ASN A 2 0.24 10.48 -27.38
CA ASN A 2 1.09 10.27 -26.20
C ASN A 2 0.30 9.53 -25.13
N LYS A 3 0.85 8.43 -24.62
CA LYS A 3 0.24 7.68 -23.54
C LYS A 3 0.22 8.50 -22.26
N PHE A 4 -0.80 8.28 -21.45
CA PHE A 4 -0.94 8.82 -20.12
C PHE A 4 0.00 8.07 -19.17
N LYS A 5 0.99 8.76 -18.58
CA LYS A 5 1.96 8.09 -17.70
C LYS A 5 1.56 8.15 -16.24
N VAL A 6 1.70 7.01 -15.57
CA VAL A 6 1.44 6.81 -14.14
C VAL A 6 2.74 6.38 -13.48
N LEU A 7 3.23 7.14 -12.51
CA LEU A 7 4.34 6.75 -11.64
C LEU A 7 3.79 5.95 -10.47
N VAL A 8 4.29 4.73 -10.29
CA VAL A 8 3.89 3.85 -9.21
C VAL A 8 5.08 3.63 -8.28
N LEU A 9 4.99 4.17 -7.07
CA LEU A 9 6.03 4.13 -6.07
C LEU A 9 5.78 2.95 -5.12
N ASN A 10 6.52 1.88 -5.30
CA ASN A 10 6.41 0.66 -4.51
C ASN A 10 7.28 0.74 -3.25
N SER A 11 6.70 0.50 -2.08
CA SER A 11 7.42 0.58 -0.80
C SER A 11 8.44 -0.55 -0.59
N ASP A 12 8.12 -1.74 -1.07
CA ASP A 12 8.94 -2.95 -0.89
C ASP A 12 8.64 -4.00 -1.97
N MET A 13 9.46 -5.03 -2.04
CA MET A 13 9.30 -6.15 -3.00
C MET A 13 8.53 -7.33 -2.40
N ASP A 14 8.13 -7.23 -1.14
CA ASP A 14 7.48 -8.29 -0.38
C ASP A 14 6.06 -7.89 0.03
N GLY A 15 5.32 -8.83 0.61
CA GLY A 15 4.06 -8.59 1.31
C GLY A 15 3.13 -7.59 0.60
N VAL A 16 2.92 -6.46 1.24
CA VAL A 16 2.00 -5.41 0.77
C VAL A 16 2.47 -4.80 -0.55
N GLY A 17 3.74 -4.45 -0.66
CA GLY A 17 4.31 -3.88 -1.88
C GLY A 17 4.15 -4.81 -3.07
N TYR A 18 4.38 -6.12 -2.87
CA TYR A 18 4.18 -7.12 -3.91
C TYR A 18 2.70 -7.26 -4.30
N HIS A 19 1.81 -7.53 -3.34
CA HIS A 19 0.42 -7.87 -3.63
C HIS A 19 -0.45 -6.68 -4.03
N ARG A 20 -0.14 -5.48 -3.50
CA ARG A 20 -0.93 -4.27 -3.77
C ARG A 20 -0.41 -3.48 -4.95
N ILE A 21 0.90 -3.48 -5.16
CA ILE A 21 1.56 -2.63 -6.14
C ILE A 21 2.22 -3.45 -7.25
N LEU A 22 3.27 -4.20 -6.94
CA LEU A 22 4.10 -4.81 -7.98
C LEU A 22 3.31 -5.77 -8.88
N SER A 23 2.63 -6.75 -8.31
CA SER A 23 1.91 -7.77 -9.07
C SER A 23 0.74 -7.18 -9.90
N PRO A 24 -0.18 -6.37 -9.35
CA PRO A 24 -1.27 -5.78 -10.12
C PRO A 24 -0.79 -4.86 -11.24
N TYR A 25 0.14 -3.94 -10.94
CA TYR A 25 0.59 -2.96 -11.92
C TYR A 25 1.51 -3.56 -12.99
N SER A 26 2.26 -4.63 -12.68
CA SER A 26 3.05 -5.36 -13.69
C SER A 26 2.16 -6.10 -14.70
N CYS A 27 0.95 -6.49 -14.29
CA CYS A 27 -0.03 -7.14 -15.16
C CYS A 27 -0.98 -6.12 -15.81
N PHE A 28 -0.89 -4.84 -15.45
CA PHE A 28 -1.77 -3.81 -15.98
C PHE A 28 -1.46 -3.54 -17.46
N ASN A 29 -2.48 -3.65 -18.29
CA ASN A 29 -2.37 -3.42 -19.73
C ASN A 29 -3.54 -2.57 -20.21
N HIS A 30 -3.26 -1.33 -20.62
CA HIS A 30 -4.24 -0.43 -21.18
C HIS A 30 -3.60 0.32 -22.36
N PRO A 31 -4.29 0.50 -23.50
CA PRO A 31 -3.71 1.11 -24.70
C PRO A 31 -3.23 2.55 -24.48
N ASP A 32 -3.92 3.31 -23.64
CA ASP A 32 -3.67 4.74 -23.43
C ASP A 32 -2.87 5.04 -22.16
N ILE A 33 -2.53 4.03 -21.35
CA ILE A 33 -1.85 4.21 -20.07
C ILE A 33 -0.50 3.48 -20.09
N GLU A 34 0.53 4.17 -19.67
CA GLU A 34 1.86 3.62 -19.41
C GLU A 34 2.15 3.68 -17.92
N VAL A 35 2.51 2.54 -17.33
CA VAL A 35 2.85 2.43 -15.91
C VAL A 35 4.36 2.32 -15.76
N ASP A 36 4.94 3.21 -14.94
CA ASP A 36 6.35 3.20 -14.55
C ASP A 36 6.43 2.86 -13.05
N ILE A 37 6.89 1.63 -12.74
CA ILE A 37 7.00 1.14 -11.36
C ILE A 37 8.42 1.40 -10.87
N ARG A 38 8.53 2.12 -9.74
CA ARG A 38 9.80 2.45 -9.08
C ARG A 38 9.78 2.04 -7.62
N LEU A 39 10.93 1.60 -7.11
CA LEU A 39 11.09 1.36 -5.68
C LEU A 39 11.23 2.69 -4.94
N LEU A 40 10.40 2.89 -3.95
CA LEU A 40 10.40 4.10 -3.13
C LEU A 40 11.71 4.28 -2.34
N MET A 41 12.38 3.17 -2.01
CA MET A 41 13.67 3.15 -1.32
C MET A 41 14.88 3.39 -2.23
N ASP A 42 14.67 3.55 -3.53
CA ASP A 42 15.74 3.92 -4.46
C ASP A 42 16.18 5.36 -4.18
N SER A 43 17.36 5.52 -3.62
CA SER A 43 17.92 6.83 -3.27
C SER A 43 18.24 7.72 -4.49
N THR A 44 18.24 7.13 -5.68
CA THR A 44 18.47 7.85 -6.95
C THR A 44 17.19 8.36 -7.57
N LEU A 45 16.01 8.00 -7.01
CA LEU A 45 14.71 8.42 -7.53
C LEU A 45 14.56 9.96 -7.42
N PRO A 46 14.47 10.69 -8.54
CA PRO A 46 14.56 12.14 -8.53
C PRO A 46 13.19 12.81 -8.29
N LEU A 47 12.55 12.52 -7.14
CA LEU A 47 11.25 13.11 -6.77
C LEU A 47 11.30 14.62 -6.54
N HIS A 48 12.48 15.22 -6.56
CA HIS A 48 12.69 16.67 -6.48
C HIS A 48 12.93 17.32 -7.86
N ASP A 49 12.99 16.53 -8.91
CA ASP A 49 13.21 17.00 -10.26
C ASP A 49 11.87 17.25 -10.97
N GLU A 50 11.62 18.51 -11.31
CA GLU A 50 10.40 18.92 -11.98
C GLU A 50 10.25 18.32 -13.38
N GLY A 51 11.36 18.19 -14.10
CA GLY A 51 11.38 17.57 -15.44
C GLY A 51 11.03 16.09 -15.38
N PHE A 52 11.49 15.38 -14.35
CA PHE A 52 11.09 14.00 -14.10
C PHE A 52 9.61 13.89 -13.79
N LEU A 53 9.11 14.67 -12.83
CA LEU A 53 7.70 14.60 -12.40
C LEU A 53 6.73 15.04 -13.51
N SER A 54 7.10 16.00 -14.34
CA SER A 54 6.24 16.51 -15.43
C SER A 54 5.83 15.47 -16.47
N GLN A 55 6.53 14.33 -16.52
CA GLN A 55 6.19 13.22 -17.40
C GLN A 55 4.92 12.47 -16.98
N TYR A 56 4.51 12.61 -15.71
CA TYR A 56 3.43 11.84 -15.13
C TYR A 56 2.17 12.67 -14.91
N LYS A 57 1.02 12.02 -14.92
CA LYS A 57 -0.29 12.61 -14.60
C LYS A 57 -0.83 12.12 -13.28
N ILE A 58 -0.38 10.93 -12.85
CA ILE A 58 -0.76 10.33 -11.58
C ILE A 58 0.50 9.79 -10.91
N ILE A 59 0.57 9.93 -9.60
CA ILE A 59 1.52 9.24 -8.73
C ILE A 59 0.70 8.33 -7.80
N VAL A 60 1.00 7.04 -7.81
CA VAL A 60 0.43 6.07 -6.89
C VAL A 60 1.50 5.65 -5.90
N PHE A 61 1.18 5.56 -4.63
CA PHE A 61 2.10 5.00 -3.63
C PHE A 61 1.33 4.24 -2.54
N ASN A 62 2.00 3.29 -1.92
CA ASN A 62 1.53 2.61 -0.72
C ASN A 62 2.41 2.98 0.47
N LYS A 63 1.90 2.85 1.68
CA LYS A 63 2.57 3.28 2.92
C LYS A 63 2.93 4.77 2.88
N SER A 64 4.07 5.15 3.44
CA SER A 64 4.51 6.56 3.47
C SER A 64 5.69 6.79 2.55
N ILE A 65 5.66 7.89 1.80
CA ILE A 65 6.85 8.36 1.09
C ILE A 65 7.85 8.86 2.15
N PRO A 66 9.05 8.28 2.24
CA PRO A 66 10.05 8.65 3.25
C PRO A 66 10.73 9.97 2.85
N PHE A 67 10.04 11.08 3.00
CA PHE A 67 10.63 12.38 2.79
C PHE A 67 11.74 12.63 3.80
N ARG A 68 12.91 13.07 3.31
CA ARG A 68 14.10 13.31 4.15
C ARG A 68 13.88 14.40 5.20
N THR A 69 13.10 15.42 4.83
CA THR A 69 12.73 16.53 5.72
C THR A 69 11.31 17.01 5.42
N PRO A 70 10.65 17.70 6.38
CA PRO A 70 9.35 18.33 6.11
C PRO A 70 9.37 19.30 4.93
N GLU A 71 10.45 20.04 4.77
CA GLU A 71 10.66 20.98 3.67
C GLU A 71 10.74 20.27 2.32
N TYR A 72 11.41 19.12 2.27
CA TYR A 72 11.44 18.28 1.06
C TYR A 72 10.02 17.78 0.69
N LYS A 73 9.22 17.36 1.69
CA LYS A 73 7.81 17.00 1.48
C LYS A 73 7.01 18.17 0.91
N GLN A 74 7.16 19.35 1.51
CA GLN A 74 6.45 20.55 1.07
C GLN A 74 6.78 20.88 -0.40
N ASN A 75 8.06 20.92 -0.74
CA ASN A 75 8.52 21.19 -2.11
C ASN A 75 7.96 20.17 -3.11
N PHE A 76 7.95 18.89 -2.76
CA PHE A 76 7.35 17.85 -3.59
C PHE A 76 5.85 18.08 -3.81
N MET A 77 5.09 18.34 -2.75
CA MET A 77 3.66 18.58 -2.83
C MET A 77 3.33 19.85 -3.64
N GLU A 78 4.13 20.90 -3.53
CA GLU A 78 3.99 22.12 -4.34
C GLU A 78 4.24 21.85 -5.82
N MET A 79 5.28 21.07 -6.18
CA MET A 79 5.54 20.66 -7.56
C MET A 79 4.40 19.84 -8.14
N VAL A 80 3.93 18.83 -7.40
CA VAL A 80 2.82 17.97 -7.79
C VAL A 80 1.57 18.81 -8.08
N LYS A 81 1.24 19.74 -7.20
CA LYS A 81 0.10 20.64 -7.34
C LYS A 81 0.26 21.58 -8.55
N ARG A 82 1.43 22.21 -8.72
CA ARG A 82 1.70 23.14 -9.82
C ARG A 82 1.58 22.47 -11.19
N GLN A 83 2.00 21.19 -11.28
CA GLN A 83 1.94 20.40 -12.51
C GLN A 83 0.60 19.67 -12.70
N ASN A 84 -0.35 19.85 -11.76
CA ASN A 84 -1.65 19.18 -11.76
C ASN A 84 -1.52 17.63 -11.82
N ILE A 85 -0.53 17.08 -11.14
CA ILE A 85 -0.35 15.64 -10.98
C ILE A 85 -1.27 15.17 -9.87
N LYS A 86 -1.99 14.06 -10.09
CA LYS A 86 -2.89 13.50 -9.09
C LYS A 86 -2.19 12.48 -8.22
N ILE A 87 -2.49 12.49 -6.93
CA ILE A 87 -1.96 11.56 -5.94
C ILE A 87 -3.03 10.52 -5.60
N ILE A 88 -2.68 9.24 -5.76
CA ILE A 88 -3.45 8.12 -5.26
C ILE A 88 -2.66 7.43 -4.15
N PHE A 89 -3.25 7.35 -2.96
CA PHE A 89 -2.68 6.64 -1.83
C PHE A 89 -3.34 5.27 -1.66
N ASP A 90 -2.56 4.20 -1.74
CA ASP A 90 -3.04 2.83 -1.48
C ASP A 90 -2.81 2.46 -0.01
N LEU A 91 -3.88 2.17 0.71
CA LEU A 91 -3.87 1.86 2.13
C LEU A 91 -4.62 0.56 2.40
N ASP A 92 -3.90 -0.48 2.83
CA ASP A 92 -4.44 -1.83 3.03
C ASP A 92 -4.65 -2.20 4.50
N ASP A 93 -3.96 -1.54 5.43
CA ASP A 93 -4.02 -1.80 6.86
C ASP A 93 -4.73 -0.68 7.62
N TYR A 94 -5.41 -1.08 8.71
CA TYR A 94 -5.98 -0.12 9.65
C TYR A 94 -4.88 0.54 10.48
N TRP A 95 -4.77 1.85 10.40
CA TRP A 95 -3.66 2.63 10.96
C TRP A 95 -3.79 3.00 12.43
N VAL A 96 -4.90 2.65 13.07
CA VAL A 96 -5.10 2.89 14.50
C VAL A 96 -4.75 1.62 15.27
N LEU A 97 -3.58 1.62 15.91
CA LEU A 97 -3.12 0.46 16.67
C LEU A 97 -3.67 0.48 18.10
N SER A 98 -4.08 -0.69 18.59
CA SER A 98 -4.41 -0.88 20.00
C SER A 98 -3.15 -0.84 20.86
N ASN A 99 -3.29 -0.51 22.14
CA ASN A 99 -2.18 -0.52 23.11
C ASN A 99 -1.57 -1.92 23.35
N ALA A 100 -2.26 -2.96 22.94
CA ALA A 100 -1.77 -4.34 23.01
C ALA A 100 -0.89 -4.72 21.81
N HIS A 101 -0.84 -3.89 20.75
CA HIS A 101 -0.05 -4.18 19.57
C HIS A 101 1.45 -4.03 19.85
N PRO A 102 2.32 -4.97 19.44
CA PRO A 102 3.77 -4.91 19.70
C PRO A 102 4.44 -3.60 19.29
N ASN A 103 3.99 -3.00 18.20
CA ASN A 103 4.56 -1.76 17.68
C ASN A 103 3.87 -0.49 18.21
N TYR A 104 2.91 -0.59 19.13
CA TYR A 104 2.11 0.56 19.57
C TYR A 104 2.95 1.72 20.10
N LYS A 105 3.95 1.42 20.94
CA LYS A 105 4.83 2.43 21.53
C LYS A 105 5.57 3.23 20.46
N MET A 106 6.25 2.53 19.56
CA MET A 106 6.98 3.14 18.44
C MET A 106 6.04 3.94 17.53
N TRP A 107 4.86 3.39 17.21
CA TRP A 107 3.84 4.04 16.38
C TRP A 107 3.38 5.37 16.98
N LYS A 108 3.17 5.38 18.29
CA LYS A 108 2.77 6.59 19.02
C LYS A 108 3.90 7.63 19.10
N GLU A 109 5.14 7.19 19.42
CA GLU A 109 6.30 8.08 19.51
C GLU A 109 6.60 8.78 18.18
N GLN A 110 6.40 8.08 17.06
CA GLN A 110 6.60 8.63 15.72
C GLN A 110 5.37 9.37 15.17
N ASN A 111 4.30 9.48 15.93
CA ASN A 111 3.01 10.02 15.45
C ASN A 111 2.55 9.40 14.12
N ALA A 112 2.81 8.09 13.93
CA ALA A 112 2.58 7.43 12.65
C ALA A 112 1.08 7.43 12.25
N GLN A 113 0.17 7.34 13.22
CA GLN A 113 -1.25 7.53 12.96
C GLN A 113 -1.55 8.89 12.32
N GLY A 114 -1.05 9.98 12.91
CA GLY A 114 -1.27 11.33 12.37
C GLY A 114 -0.66 11.52 10.99
N VAL A 115 0.49 10.87 10.71
CA VAL A 115 1.11 10.88 9.38
C VAL A 115 0.22 10.21 8.34
N VAL A 116 -0.34 9.03 8.64
CA VAL A 116 -1.27 8.33 7.73
C VAL A 116 -2.53 9.15 7.50
N GLU A 117 -3.15 9.69 8.55
CA GLU A 117 -4.35 10.52 8.43
C GLU A 117 -4.10 11.78 7.59
N GLN A 118 -2.93 12.38 7.71
CA GLN A 118 -2.55 13.51 6.87
C GLN A 118 -2.41 13.09 5.39
N GLN A 119 -1.79 11.95 5.10
CA GLN A 119 -1.67 11.43 3.74
C GLN A 119 -3.03 11.12 3.13
N ILE A 120 -3.97 10.58 3.91
CA ILE A 120 -5.35 10.36 3.45
C ILE A 120 -5.99 11.68 3.04
N ARG A 121 -5.84 12.75 3.83
CA ARG A 121 -6.41 14.07 3.52
C ARG A 121 -5.74 14.74 2.32
N GLU A 122 -4.44 14.55 2.13
CA GLU A 122 -3.65 15.17 1.07
C GLU A 122 -3.80 14.48 -0.30
N ALA A 123 -4.22 13.20 -0.33
CA ALA A 123 -4.40 12.47 -1.57
C ALA A 123 -5.65 12.91 -2.34
N ASP A 124 -5.57 12.91 -3.67
CA ASP A 124 -6.73 13.15 -4.55
C ASP A 124 -7.73 11.96 -4.53
N ALA A 125 -7.21 10.74 -4.35
CA ALA A 125 -8.01 9.53 -4.19
C ALA A 125 -7.27 8.48 -3.35
N ILE A 126 -8.02 7.56 -2.74
CA ILE A 126 -7.48 6.44 -1.97
C ILE A 126 -8.00 5.12 -2.53
N THR A 127 -7.11 4.12 -2.62
CA THR A 127 -7.51 2.74 -2.82
C THR A 127 -7.31 1.95 -1.53
N THR A 128 -8.22 1.03 -1.24
CA THR A 128 -8.15 0.19 -0.03
C THR A 128 -8.74 -1.20 -0.27
N THR A 129 -8.56 -2.11 0.68
CA THR A 129 -8.85 -3.54 0.50
C THR A 129 -10.27 -3.94 0.84
N THR A 130 -10.92 -3.25 1.78
CA THR A 130 -12.21 -3.66 2.35
C THR A 130 -13.17 -2.50 2.51
N LYS A 131 -14.48 -2.81 2.57
CA LYS A 131 -15.51 -1.81 2.86
C LYS A 131 -15.31 -1.17 4.23
N PHE A 132 -14.90 -1.97 5.24
CA PHE A 132 -14.61 -1.46 6.58
C PHE A 132 -13.55 -0.36 6.56
N LEU A 133 -12.42 -0.60 5.86
CA LEU A 133 -11.38 0.40 5.73
C LEU A 133 -11.85 1.62 4.93
N ALA A 134 -12.63 1.41 3.87
CA ALA A 134 -13.19 2.51 3.09
C ALA A 134 -14.09 3.42 3.94
N GLU A 135 -14.92 2.87 4.81
CA GLU A 135 -15.75 3.63 5.76
C GLU A 135 -14.89 4.47 6.72
N LYS A 136 -13.79 3.89 7.23
CA LYS A 136 -12.86 4.61 8.11
C LYS A 136 -12.07 5.69 7.38
N ILE A 137 -11.65 5.45 6.16
CA ILE A 137 -10.95 6.42 5.31
C ILE A 137 -11.88 7.57 4.93
N ALA A 138 -13.15 7.27 4.65
CA ALA A 138 -14.14 8.28 4.23
C ALA A 138 -14.38 9.37 5.28
N GLU A 139 -14.06 9.12 6.55
CA GLU A 139 -14.08 10.13 7.61
C GLU A 139 -13.07 11.27 7.35
N PHE A 140 -12.01 11.00 6.58
CA PHE A 140 -10.91 11.93 6.27
C PHE A 140 -10.90 12.36 4.80
N ASN A 141 -11.27 11.44 3.87
CA ASN A 141 -11.32 11.70 2.44
C ASN A 141 -12.42 10.82 1.80
N PRO A 142 -13.49 11.43 1.28
CA PRO A 142 -14.62 10.69 0.71
C PRO A 142 -14.28 10.02 -0.64
N ASN A 143 -13.17 10.39 -1.28
CA ASN A 143 -12.77 9.85 -2.58
C ASN A 143 -11.99 8.54 -2.40
N VAL A 144 -12.67 7.51 -1.92
CA VAL A 144 -12.08 6.20 -1.61
C VAL A 144 -12.75 5.10 -2.44
N THR A 145 -11.93 4.18 -2.97
CA THR A 145 -12.37 3.03 -3.78
C THR A 145 -11.85 1.73 -3.18
N VAL A 146 -12.73 0.74 -3.06
CA VAL A 146 -12.35 -0.61 -2.62
C VAL A 146 -11.78 -1.39 -3.81
N VAL A 147 -10.50 -1.75 -3.70
CA VAL A 147 -9.78 -2.64 -4.61
C VAL A 147 -9.30 -3.84 -3.77
N PRO A 148 -10.05 -4.96 -3.76
CA PRO A 148 -9.71 -6.12 -2.95
C PRO A 148 -8.34 -6.70 -3.27
N ASN A 149 -7.69 -7.32 -2.28
CA ASN A 149 -6.48 -8.09 -2.54
C ASN A 149 -6.75 -9.23 -3.53
N SER A 150 -5.83 -9.42 -4.45
CA SER A 150 -5.89 -10.47 -5.45
C SER A 150 -4.54 -11.16 -5.60
N VAL A 151 -4.55 -12.36 -6.16
CA VAL A 151 -3.36 -13.12 -6.50
C VAL A 151 -3.37 -13.48 -7.98
N ASN A 152 -2.20 -13.45 -8.60
CA ASN A 152 -2.06 -13.90 -9.98
C ASN A 152 -1.93 -15.43 -9.99
N LEU A 153 -3.03 -16.13 -10.29
CA LEU A 153 -3.06 -17.60 -10.31
C LEU A 153 -2.13 -18.24 -11.36
N LYS A 154 -1.54 -17.45 -12.26
CA LYS A 154 -0.54 -17.93 -13.22
C LYS A 154 0.85 -18.05 -12.62
N GLU A 155 1.10 -17.49 -11.46
CA GLU A 155 2.38 -17.59 -10.77
C GLU A 155 2.57 -18.99 -10.19
N GLN A 156 3.78 -19.52 -10.34
CA GLN A 156 4.13 -20.90 -9.95
C GLN A 156 3.87 -21.16 -8.46
N GLN A 157 4.02 -20.17 -7.60
CA GLN A 157 3.75 -20.31 -6.16
C GLN A 157 2.30 -20.68 -5.83
N TRP A 158 1.35 -20.40 -6.73
CA TRP A 158 -0.07 -20.74 -6.56
C TRP A 158 -0.47 -22.05 -7.25
N ILE A 159 0.45 -22.64 -8.02
CA ILE A 159 0.25 -23.93 -8.68
C ILE A 159 0.69 -25.00 -7.69
N SER A 160 -0.23 -25.77 -7.16
CA SER A 160 0.11 -26.86 -6.25
C SER A 160 -0.42 -28.20 -6.74
N ASP A 161 0.45 -29.20 -6.77
CA ASP A 161 0.07 -30.61 -6.85
C ASP A 161 -0.46 -31.05 -5.48
N LYS A 162 -1.76 -30.87 -5.25
CA LYS A 162 -2.39 -31.26 -3.98
C LYS A 162 -2.39 -32.76 -3.84
N LYS A 163 -1.43 -33.31 -3.08
CA LYS A 163 -1.52 -34.68 -2.61
C LYS A 163 -2.60 -34.77 -1.55
N ARG A 164 -3.66 -35.51 -1.80
CA ARG A 164 -4.68 -35.83 -0.79
C ARG A 164 -4.01 -36.57 0.36
N THR A 165 -4.25 -36.17 1.58
CA THR A 165 -3.83 -36.86 2.79
C THR A 165 -5.06 -37.23 3.61
N GLU A 166 -5.00 -38.34 4.33
CA GLU A 166 -6.08 -38.79 5.22
C GLU A 166 -6.27 -37.90 6.42
N LYS A 167 -5.28 -37.07 6.73
CA LYS A 167 -5.30 -36.14 7.88
C LYS A 167 -5.63 -34.73 7.47
N VAL A 168 -6.53 -34.08 8.19
CA VAL A 168 -6.74 -32.64 8.10
C VAL A 168 -5.53 -31.93 8.72
N ARG A 169 -4.96 -31.00 8.00
CA ARG A 169 -3.82 -30.19 8.42
C ARG A 169 -4.26 -28.74 8.49
N PHE A 170 -3.99 -28.11 9.62
CA PHE A 170 -4.17 -26.68 9.79
C PHE A 170 -2.82 -26.00 9.67
N LEU A 171 -2.75 -24.96 8.84
CA LEU A 171 -1.59 -24.09 8.71
C LEU A 171 -2.00 -22.69 9.13
N TRP A 172 -1.21 -22.08 9.99
CA TRP A 172 -1.24 -20.65 10.22
C TRP A 172 0.03 -20.03 9.63
N GLY A 173 -0.14 -18.96 8.83
CA GLY A 173 0.97 -18.17 8.30
C GLY A 173 0.77 -16.71 8.66
N GLY A 174 1.78 -16.08 9.25
CA GLY A 174 1.71 -14.68 9.65
C GLY A 174 3.01 -14.17 10.28
N GLY A 175 3.15 -12.85 10.35
CA GLY A 175 4.27 -12.20 11.04
C GLY A 175 4.15 -12.29 12.57
N ILE A 176 5.24 -11.99 13.26
CA ILE A 176 5.32 -12.03 14.74
C ILE A 176 4.28 -11.10 15.40
N THR A 177 3.86 -10.05 14.73
CA THR A 177 2.84 -9.11 15.20
C THR A 177 1.46 -9.73 15.34
N HIS A 178 1.20 -10.87 14.68
CA HIS A 178 -0.05 -11.62 14.71
C HIS A 178 -0.09 -12.76 15.75
N LEU A 179 0.94 -12.89 16.58
CA LEU A 179 0.94 -13.90 17.66
C LEU A 179 -0.22 -13.72 18.63
N VAL A 180 -0.70 -12.49 18.81
CA VAL A 180 -1.85 -12.20 19.69
C VAL A 180 -3.13 -12.80 19.11
N ASP A 181 -3.27 -12.80 17.78
CA ASP A 181 -4.44 -13.32 17.08
C ASP A 181 -4.56 -14.84 17.23
N LEU A 182 -3.43 -15.55 17.32
CA LEU A 182 -3.41 -17.00 17.58
C LEU A 182 -4.05 -17.37 18.90
N ARG A 183 -4.03 -16.50 19.90
CA ARG A 183 -4.66 -16.74 21.20
C ARG A 183 -6.17 -16.88 21.08
N LEU A 184 -6.78 -16.27 20.08
CA LEU A 184 -8.21 -16.37 19.79
C LEU A 184 -8.60 -17.79 19.33
N LEU A 185 -7.64 -18.52 18.73
CA LEU A 185 -7.85 -19.89 18.26
C LEU A 185 -7.67 -20.94 19.35
N LYS A 186 -7.01 -20.59 20.48
CA LYS A 186 -6.71 -21.53 21.57
C LYS A 186 -7.93 -22.34 22.03
N PRO A 187 -9.12 -21.74 22.32
CA PRO A 187 -10.29 -22.51 22.76
C PRO A 187 -10.82 -23.51 21.72
N ALA A 188 -10.52 -23.31 20.44
CA ALA A 188 -10.94 -24.23 19.38
C ALA A 188 -10.05 -25.48 19.29
N PHE A 189 -8.79 -25.38 19.76
CA PHE A 189 -7.83 -26.50 19.76
C PHE A 189 -7.79 -27.27 21.09
N GLU A 190 -8.39 -26.74 22.16
CA GLU A 190 -8.45 -27.39 23.49
C GLU A 190 -9.70 -28.26 23.65
N LYS A 191 -10.57 -28.38 22.64
CA LYS A 191 -11.72 -29.26 22.56
C LYS A 191 -11.38 -30.54 21.80
#